data_fe11dca3b48044e629805947a795fe34
#
_entry.id   fe11dca3b48044e629805947a795fe34
#
_cell.length_a   1.000
_cell.length_b   1.000
_cell.length_c   1.000
_cell.angle_alpha   90.00
_cell.angle_beta   90.00
_cell.angle_gamma   90.00
#
_symmetry.space_group_name_H-M   'P 1'
#
loop_
_entity.id
_entity.type
_entity.pdbx_description
1 polymer ?
#
loop_
_entity_poly.entity_id
_entity_poly.type
_entity_poly.pdbx_seq_one_letter_code
_entity_poly.pdbx_strand_id
1 'polypeptide(L)'
;WEKSYFAYFMEMGTGKSKVLLDNIAMLYDRGKIDGALIVAPKGVIGTWHDQEIPEHFPNHIEKVTVLWQANITKGQSKKLGTLFKTGEELHVLIMNVEAFSTQKGIDFAAKFLSCHKSLMAIDESTTIKNPDAKRTKNICKLAPHAKYKRILTGSPVTKSPLDLYKQCDFLGPELLDHTSYYTFRTRYAIMKTANFGGRSVQIVTGYRHLD
;
A
#
# COMPACT_ATOMS: atom_id res chain seq x y z
N TRP A 1 4.61 -5.53 -17.03
CA TRP A 1 3.53 -4.55 -16.77
C TRP A 1 2.29 -5.22 -16.16
N GLU A 2 1.87 -6.37 -16.66
CA GLU A 2 0.64 -7.07 -16.26
C GLU A 2 0.84 -8.07 -15.11
N LYS A 3 2.00 -8.10 -14.48
CA LYS A 3 2.18 -8.93 -13.27
C LYS A 3 1.21 -8.47 -12.18
N SER A 4 0.57 -9.42 -11.50
CA SER A 4 -0.39 -9.15 -10.43
C SER A 4 0.24 -8.37 -9.27
N TYR A 5 1.54 -8.50 -9.06
CA TYR A 5 2.29 -7.76 -8.06
C TYR A 5 3.67 -7.31 -8.57
N PHE A 6 4.14 -6.16 -8.06
CA PHE A 6 5.47 -5.64 -8.36
C PHE A 6 5.96 -4.67 -7.28
N ALA A 7 7.28 -4.66 -7.02
CA ALA A 7 7.93 -3.72 -6.11
C ALA A 7 8.81 -2.74 -6.89
N TYR A 8 8.59 -1.44 -6.69
CA TYR A 8 9.43 -0.37 -7.22
C TYR A 8 10.43 0.07 -6.15
N PHE A 9 11.55 -0.62 -6.06
CA PHE A 9 12.65 -0.24 -5.20
C PHE A 9 13.57 0.71 -5.95
N MET A 10 13.24 1.99 -5.87
CA MET A 10 13.90 3.07 -6.60
C MET A 10 14.22 4.20 -5.63
N GLU A 11 15.37 4.84 -5.78
CA GLU A 11 15.79 5.96 -4.93
C GLU A 11 14.83 7.15 -4.97
N MET A 12 14.96 8.07 -4.01
CA MET A 12 14.19 9.31 -4.01
C MET A 12 14.52 10.13 -5.27
N GLY A 13 13.51 10.79 -5.84
CA GLY A 13 13.68 11.64 -7.04
C GLY A 13 13.87 10.90 -8.36
N THR A 14 13.83 9.57 -8.40
CA THR A 14 14.02 8.76 -9.63
C THR A 14 12.74 8.51 -10.44
N GLY A 15 11.63 9.18 -10.08
CA GLY A 15 10.37 9.10 -10.84
C GLY A 15 9.47 7.92 -10.47
N LYS A 16 9.53 7.40 -9.23
CA LYS A 16 8.66 6.30 -8.76
C LYS A 16 7.17 6.56 -9.01
N SER A 17 6.70 7.77 -8.68
CA SER A 17 5.31 8.18 -8.88
C SER A 17 4.91 8.10 -10.34
N LYS A 18 5.74 8.64 -11.23
CA LYS A 18 5.52 8.60 -12.68
C LYS A 18 5.42 7.16 -13.20
N VAL A 19 6.33 6.28 -12.79
CA VAL A 19 6.32 4.86 -13.19
C VAL A 19 5.04 4.16 -12.71
N LEU A 20 4.56 4.46 -11.49
CA LEU A 20 3.29 3.92 -11.01
C LEU A 20 2.12 4.43 -11.84
N LEU A 21 2.06 5.74 -12.12
CA LEU A 21 0.99 6.36 -12.89
C LEU A 21 0.94 5.81 -14.33
N ASP A 22 2.10 5.64 -14.97
CA ASP A 22 2.19 4.99 -16.28
C ASP A 22 1.70 3.53 -16.24
N ASN A 23 2.03 2.79 -15.18
CA ASN A 23 1.54 1.41 -15.04
C ASN A 23 0.01 1.37 -14.84
N ILE A 24 -0.55 2.29 -14.05
CA ILE A 24 -2.01 2.43 -13.89
C ILE A 24 -2.65 2.75 -15.25
N ALA A 25 -2.12 3.74 -15.98
CA ALA A 25 -2.60 4.13 -17.30
C ALA A 25 -2.59 2.96 -18.29
N MET A 26 -1.48 2.24 -18.40
CA MET A 26 -1.36 1.09 -19.29
C MET A 26 -2.33 -0.06 -18.94
N LEU A 27 -2.58 -0.29 -17.65
CA LEU A 27 -3.54 -1.32 -17.24
C LEU A 27 -4.97 -0.88 -17.55
N TYR A 28 -5.28 0.40 -17.40
CA TYR A 28 -6.59 0.96 -17.75
C TYR A 28 -6.83 0.91 -19.26
N ASP A 29 -5.91 1.38 -20.09
CA ASP A 29 -6.01 1.35 -21.56
C ASP A 29 -6.24 -0.07 -22.11
N ARG A 30 -5.77 -1.09 -21.38
CA ARG A 30 -6.00 -2.50 -21.71
C ARG A 30 -7.26 -3.09 -21.10
N GLY A 31 -8.10 -2.29 -20.47
CA GLY A 31 -9.33 -2.75 -19.80
C GLY A 31 -9.10 -3.72 -18.64
N LYS A 32 -7.90 -3.70 -18.05
CA LYS A 32 -7.53 -4.60 -16.93
C LYS A 32 -8.00 -4.08 -15.57
N ILE A 33 -8.10 -2.75 -15.44
CA ILE A 33 -8.57 -2.04 -14.24
C ILE A 33 -9.50 -0.89 -14.63
N ASP A 34 -10.36 -0.50 -13.72
CA ASP A 34 -11.20 0.70 -13.75
C ASP A 34 -11.04 1.54 -12.47
N GLY A 35 -10.24 1.04 -11.51
CA GLY A 35 -9.95 1.72 -10.25
C GLY A 35 -8.50 1.61 -9.82
N ALA A 36 -8.01 2.63 -9.13
CA ALA A 36 -6.70 2.65 -8.48
C ALA A 36 -6.82 3.20 -7.06
N LEU A 37 -6.34 2.45 -6.06
CA LEU A 37 -6.22 2.90 -4.68
C LEU A 37 -4.74 3.17 -4.38
N ILE A 38 -4.39 4.44 -4.16
CA ILE A 38 -3.06 4.86 -3.76
C ILE A 38 -3.06 5.14 -2.26
N VAL A 39 -2.26 4.38 -1.51
CA VAL A 39 -2.07 4.55 -0.07
C VAL A 39 -0.70 5.17 0.16
N ALA A 40 -0.66 6.33 0.81
CA ALA A 40 0.58 7.07 1.03
C ALA A 40 0.64 7.66 2.45
N PRO A 41 1.82 8.09 2.94
CA PRO A 41 1.94 8.83 4.19
C PRO A 41 1.10 10.11 4.17
N LYS A 42 0.54 10.52 5.32
CA LYS A 42 -0.32 11.70 5.44
C LYS A 42 0.31 12.98 4.85
N GLY A 43 1.63 13.13 4.99
CA GLY A 43 2.35 14.31 4.49
C GLY A 43 2.44 14.42 2.96
N VAL A 44 2.21 13.33 2.21
CA VAL A 44 2.37 13.31 0.73
C VAL A 44 1.08 13.05 -0.04
N ILE A 45 -0.04 12.76 0.63
CA ILE A 45 -1.31 12.51 -0.07
C ILE A 45 -1.80 13.73 -0.87
N GLY A 46 -1.54 14.96 -0.38
CA GLY A 46 -1.83 16.20 -1.11
C GLY A 46 -0.98 16.31 -2.38
N THR A 47 0.31 15.99 -2.30
CA THR A 47 1.21 15.97 -3.45
C THR A 47 0.72 15.00 -4.53
N TRP A 48 0.26 13.81 -4.16
CA TRP A 48 -0.34 12.86 -5.10
C TRP A 48 -1.55 13.44 -5.81
N HIS A 49 -2.45 14.11 -5.06
CA HIS A 49 -3.69 14.65 -5.61
C HIS A 49 -3.47 15.91 -6.45
N ASP A 50 -2.64 16.85 -5.97
CA ASP A 50 -2.55 18.21 -6.50
C ASP A 50 -1.38 18.39 -7.49
N GLN A 51 -0.40 17.46 -7.51
CA GLN A 51 0.80 17.56 -8.35
C GLN A 51 1.04 16.31 -9.18
N GLU A 52 1.33 15.16 -8.57
CA GLU A 52 1.78 13.94 -9.28
C GLU A 52 0.76 13.47 -10.35
N ILE A 53 -0.51 13.37 -9.98
CA ILE A 53 -1.56 12.93 -10.90
C ILE A 53 -1.82 13.98 -12.00
N PRO A 54 -2.00 15.27 -11.69
CA PRO A 54 -2.20 16.29 -12.71
C PRO A 54 -1.02 16.43 -13.70
N GLU A 55 0.22 16.34 -13.20
CA GLU A 55 1.41 16.55 -14.01
C GLU A 55 1.82 15.32 -14.84
N HIS A 56 1.64 14.14 -14.31
CA HIS A 56 2.26 12.93 -14.85
C HIS A 56 1.27 11.93 -15.44
N PHE A 57 -0.01 12.06 -15.17
CA PHE A 57 -0.99 11.12 -15.71
C PHE A 57 -1.31 11.46 -17.18
N PRO A 58 -1.39 10.47 -18.09
CA PRO A 58 -1.70 10.73 -19.51
C PRO A 58 -3.03 11.49 -19.70
N ASN A 59 -3.03 12.50 -20.58
CA ASN A 59 -4.17 13.39 -20.82
C ASN A 59 -5.35 12.71 -21.52
N HIS A 60 -5.11 11.61 -22.24
CA HIS A 60 -6.15 10.88 -22.96
C HIS A 60 -7.07 10.07 -22.05
N ILE A 61 -6.67 9.87 -20.79
CA ILE A 61 -7.46 9.10 -19.81
C ILE A 61 -8.33 10.05 -18.98
N GLU A 62 -9.63 9.95 -19.16
CA GLU A 62 -10.57 10.59 -18.26
C GLU A 62 -10.56 9.89 -16.90
N LYS A 63 -10.49 10.69 -15.83
CA LYS A 63 -10.35 10.16 -14.47
C LYS A 63 -11.08 10.98 -13.43
N VAL A 64 -11.62 10.29 -12.44
CA VAL A 64 -12.18 10.86 -11.22
C VAL A 64 -11.19 10.61 -10.08
N THR A 65 -10.53 11.65 -9.61
CA THR A 65 -9.56 11.57 -8.52
C THR A 65 -10.15 12.14 -7.23
N VAL A 66 -10.14 11.37 -6.16
CA VAL A 66 -10.68 11.79 -4.86
C VAL A 66 -9.71 11.47 -3.73
N LEU A 67 -9.45 12.49 -2.92
CA LEU A 67 -8.69 12.37 -1.68
C LEU A 67 -9.63 12.03 -0.52
N TRP A 68 -9.43 10.90 0.13
CA TRP A 68 -10.19 10.51 1.31
C TRP A 68 -9.79 11.33 2.54
N GLN A 69 -10.78 11.73 3.33
CA GLN A 69 -10.59 12.46 4.58
C GLN A 69 -11.47 11.88 5.68
N ALA A 70 -10.94 11.83 6.91
CA ALA A 70 -11.68 11.28 8.06
C ALA A 70 -12.91 12.10 8.43
N ASN A 71 -12.79 13.43 8.37
CA ASN A 71 -13.89 14.39 8.63
C ASN A 71 -14.55 14.75 7.30
N ILE A 72 -15.67 14.09 6.99
CA ILE A 72 -16.36 14.23 5.72
C ILE A 72 -17.41 15.34 5.83
N THR A 73 -17.20 16.45 5.14
CA THR A 73 -18.25 17.47 4.91
C THR A 73 -19.26 16.98 3.87
N LYS A 74 -20.44 17.64 3.78
CA LYS A 74 -21.45 17.31 2.75
C LYS A 74 -20.87 17.34 1.33
N GLY A 75 -20.02 18.34 1.03
CA GLY A 75 -19.35 18.44 -0.28
C GLY A 75 -18.37 17.29 -0.54
N GLN A 76 -17.60 16.89 0.44
CA GLN A 76 -16.69 15.73 0.34
C GLN A 76 -17.44 14.41 0.21
N SER A 77 -18.56 14.24 0.92
CA SER A 77 -19.43 13.07 0.75
C SER A 77 -19.93 12.94 -0.68
N LYS A 78 -20.31 14.05 -1.33
CA LYS A 78 -20.71 14.06 -2.75
C LYS A 78 -19.53 13.68 -3.65
N LYS A 79 -18.33 14.23 -3.42
CA LYS A 79 -17.11 13.86 -4.16
C LYS A 79 -16.74 12.38 -3.98
N LEU A 80 -16.77 11.87 -2.75
CA LEU A 80 -16.53 10.44 -2.49
C LEU A 80 -17.57 9.55 -3.18
N GLY A 81 -18.82 10.03 -3.31
CA GLY A 81 -19.88 9.33 -4.02
C GLY A 81 -19.63 9.19 -5.52
N THR A 82 -18.85 10.09 -6.15
CA THR A 82 -18.51 9.97 -7.58
C THR A 82 -17.67 8.75 -7.89
N LEU A 83 -16.87 8.27 -6.92
CA LEU A 83 -16.07 7.04 -7.08
C LEU A 83 -16.90 5.76 -7.29
N PHE A 84 -18.21 5.80 -7.05
CA PHE A 84 -19.11 4.65 -7.17
C PHE A 84 -20.16 4.82 -8.27
N LYS A 85 -20.00 5.84 -9.12
CA LYS A 85 -20.84 6.00 -10.28
C LYS A 85 -20.35 5.07 -11.39
N THR A 86 -21.29 4.55 -12.16
CA THR A 86 -20.98 3.83 -13.39
C THR A 86 -20.56 4.82 -14.46
N GLY A 87 -19.40 4.63 -15.05
CA GLY A 87 -18.83 5.46 -16.12
C GLY A 87 -17.66 4.72 -16.77
N GLU A 88 -17.13 5.29 -17.81
CA GLU A 88 -15.94 4.76 -18.50
C GLU A 88 -14.65 5.35 -17.92
N GLU A 89 -14.75 6.27 -16.96
CA GLU A 89 -13.60 6.95 -16.36
C GLU A 89 -12.82 6.03 -15.42
N LEU A 90 -11.52 6.26 -15.31
CA LEU A 90 -10.69 5.67 -14.27
C LEU A 90 -10.98 6.32 -12.92
N HIS A 91 -11.28 5.53 -11.92
CA HIS A 91 -11.52 6.01 -10.55
C HIS A 91 -10.24 5.91 -9.71
N VAL A 92 -9.72 7.03 -9.23
CA VAL A 92 -8.52 7.09 -8.41
C VAL A 92 -8.86 7.55 -7.00
N LEU A 93 -8.70 6.65 -6.03
CA LEU A 93 -8.85 6.93 -4.61
C LEU A 93 -7.48 7.07 -3.95
N ILE A 94 -7.24 8.20 -3.28
CA ILE A 94 -6.03 8.44 -2.52
C ILE A 94 -6.37 8.42 -1.02
N MET A 95 -5.67 7.60 -0.25
CA MET A 95 -5.88 7.47 1.19
C MET A 95 -4.56 7.56 1.96
N ASN A 96 -4.59 8.17 3.14
CA ASN A 96 -3.44 8.09 4.03
C ASN A 96 -3.39 6.74 4.76
N VAL A 97 -2.17 6.27 5.02
CA VAL A 97 -1.94 4.96 5.66
C VAL A 97 -2.60 4.85 7.04
N GLU A 98 -2.73 5.96 7.77
CA GLU A 98 -3.37 6.03 9.08
C GLU A 98 -4.88 5.77 9.03
N ALA A 99 -5.54 6.02 7.89
CA ALA A 99 -6.95 5.73 7.68
C ALA A 99 -7.28 4.26 7.96
N PHE A 100 -6.35 3.36 7.68
CA PHE A 100 -6.50 1.91 7.90
C PHE A 100 -6.39 1.48 9.37
N SER A 101 -6.18 2.43 10.28
CA SER A 101 -6.33 2.20 11.73
C SER A 101 -7.77 2.45 12.21
N THR A 102 -8.64 3.01 11.37
CA THR A 102 -10.03 3.36 11.69
C THR A 102 -11.01 2.47 10.92
N GLN A 103 -12.14 2.11 11.53
CA GLN A 103 -13.15 1.29 10.87
C GLN A 103 -13.70 1.99 9.61
N LYS A 104 -13.98 3.30 9.70
CA LYS A 104 -14.48 4.10 8.57
C LYS A 104 -13.57 4.07 7.35
N GLY A 105 -12.24 4.18 7.55
CA GLY A 105 -11.27 4.10 6.46
C GLY A 105 -11.20 2.71 5.85
N ILE A 106 -11.24 1.67 6.69
CA ILE A 106 -11.23 0.27 6.25
C ILE A 106 -12.49 -0.04 5.41
N ASP A 107 -13.68 0.32 5.90
CA ASP A 107 -14.94 0.06 5.21
C ASP A 107 -15.02 0.78 3.87
N PHE A 108 -14.50 2.02 3.83
CA PHE A 108 -14.46 2.79 2.59
C PHE A 108 -13.52 2.17 1.55
N ALA A 109 -12.30 1.80 1.97
CA ALA A 109 -11.35 1.12 1.09
C ALA A 109 -11.89 -0.24 0.60
N ALA A 110 -12.48 -1.03 1.50
CA ALA A 110 -13.10 -2.31 1.16
C ALA A 110 -14.21 -2.14 0.12
N LYS A 111 -15.10 -1.15 0.30
CA LYS A 111 -16.15 -0.83 -0.65
C LYS A 111 -15.57 -0.46 -2.01
N PHE A 112 -14.56 0.41 -2.06
CA PHE A 112 -13.90 0.80 -3.30
C PHE A 112 -13.31 -0.42 -4.04
N LEU A 113 -12.53 -1.25 -3.32
CA LEU A 113 -11.90 -2.43 -3.89
C LEU A 113 -12.91 -3.49 -4.37
N SER A 114 -14.10 -3.56 -3.75
CA SER A 114 -15.16 -4.48 -4.17
C SER A 114 -15.96 -3.99 -5.38
N CYS A 115 -16.01 -2.68 -5.61
CA CYS A 115 -16.74 -2.08 -6.73
C CYS A 115 -15.91 -1.97 -8.01
N HIS A 116 -14.58 -2.05 -7.91
CA HIS A 116 -13.66 -1.82 -9.03
C HIS A 116 -12.72 -3.00 -9.27
N LYS A 117 -12.41 -3.26 -10.54
CA LYS A 117 -11.23 -4.05 -10.91
C LYS A 117 -10.00 -3.19 -10.66
N SER A 118 -9.40 -3.28 -9.47
CA SER A 118 -8.49 -2.27 -8.99
C SER A 118 -7.02 -2.69 -8.94
N LEU A 119 -6.16 -1.67 -9.04
CA LEU A 119 -4.79 -1.71 -8.58
C LEU A 119 -4.73 -1.05 -7.19
N MET A 120 -4.04 -1.68 -6.23
CA MET A 120 -3.72 -1.07 -4.94
C MET A 120 -2.22 -0.85 -4.84
N ALA A 121 -1.81 0.39 -4.59
CA ALA A 121 -0.41 0.78 -4.44
C ALA A 121 -0.15 1.34 -3.05
N ILE A 122 1.03 1.05 -2.50
CA ILE A 122 1.50 1.65 -1.24
C ILE A 122 2.77 2.44 -1.54
N ASP A 123 2.66 3.73 -1.42
CA ASP A 123 3.81 4.63 -1.45
C ASP A 123 4.46 4.68 -0.08
N GLU A 124 5.79 4.73 -0.06
CA GLU A 124 6.62 4.54 1.13
C GLU A 124 6.21 3.30 1.93
N SER A 125 6.33 2.13 1.27
CA SER A 125 5.87 0.84 1.80
C SER A 125 6.48 0.45 3.15
N THR A 126 7.56 1.07 3.58
CA THR A 126 8.12 0.95 4.93
C THR A 126 7.13 1.37 6.03
N THR A 127 6.09 2.14 5.69
CA THR A 127 4.99 2.50 6.61
C THR A 127 4.17 1.30 7.09
N ILE A 128 4.21 0.18 6.35
CA ILE A 128 3.53 -1.07 6.69
C ILE A 128 4.48 -2.18 7.17
N LYS A 129 5.75 -1.91 7.44
CA LYS A 129 6.73 -2.92 7.87
C LYS A 129 6.45 -3.55 9.23
N ASN A 130 5.77 -2.83 10.14
CA ASN A 130 5.48 -3.34 11.49
C ASN A 130 4.30 -4.33 11.44
N PRO A 131 4.52 -5.65 11.72
CA PRO A 131 3.49 -6.68 11.64
C PRO A 131 2.38 -6.51 12.69
N ASP A 132 2.67 -5.83 13.80
CA ASP A 132 1.72 -5.65 14.90
C ASP A 132 0.83 -4.42 14.74
N ALA A 133 1.22 -3.48 13.88
CA ALA A 133 0.45 -2.27 13.65
C ALA A 133 -0.93 -2.57 13.04
N LYS A 134 -1.99 -2.00 13.62
CA LYS A 134 -3.38 -2.18 13.18
C LYS A 134 -3.54 -1.84 11.70
N ARG A 135 -2.96 -0.72 11.24
CA ARG A 135 -3.00 -0.32 9.83
C ARG A 135 -2.38 -1.36 8.90
N THR A 136 -1.22 -1.94 9.28
CA THR A 136 -0.55 -2.98 8.49
C THR A 136 -1.42 -4.21 8.34
N LYS A 137 -1.98 -4.73 9.44
CA LYS A 137 -2.87 -5.89 9.44
C LYS A 137 -4.07 -5.67 8.52
N ASN A 138 -4.69 -4.50 8.60
CA ASN A 138 -5.88 -4.17 7.80
C ASN A 138 -5.54 -3.98 6.32
N ILE A 139 -4.43 -3.33 5.99
CA ILE A 139 -3.95 -3.17 4.60
C ILE A 139 -3.67 -4.55 3.98
N CYS A 140 -2.91 -5.43 4.66
CA CYS A 140 -2.64 -6.77 4.17
C CYS A 140 -3.92 -7.62 4.02
N LYS A 141 -4.91 -7.43 4.93
CA LYS A 141 -6.21 -8.11 4.83
C LYS A 141 -7.03 -7.64 3.62
N LEU A 142 -6.91 -6.38 3.22
CA LEU A 142 -7.60 -5.84 2.04
C LEU A 142 -6.88 -6.13 0.73
N ALA A 143 -5.58 -6.37 0.74
CA ALA A 143 -4.75 -6.60 -0.45
C ALA A 143 -5.30 -7.66 -1.43
N PRO A 144 -5.89 -8.80 -0.98
CA PRO A 144 -6.45 -9.80 -1.89
C PRO A 144 -7.63 -9.32 -2.73
N HIS A 145 -8.31 -8.23 -2.33
CA HIS A 145 -9.42 -7.64 -3.11
C HIS A 145 -8.93 -6.82 -4.30
N ALA A 146 -7.65 -6.42 -4.33
CA ALA A 146 -7.05 -5.74 -5.47
C ALA A 146 -6.48 -6.77 -6.46
N LYS A 147 -6.80 -6.60 -7.75
CA LYS A 147 -6.28 -7.45 -8.81
C LYS A 147 -4.77 -7.26 -9.03
N TYR A 148 -4.30 -6.03 -8.88
CA TYR A 148 -2.90 -5.66 -9.02
C TYR A 148 -2.41 -4.97 -7.76
N LYS A 149 -1.18 -5.31 -7.33
CA LYS A 149 -0.57 -4.77 -6.12
C LYS A 149 0.80 -4.18 -6.43
N ARG A 150 1.09 -3.01 -5.87
CA ARG A 150 2.36 -2.30 -6.04
C ARG A 150 2.86 -1.75 -4.71
N ILE A 151 4.15 -1.83 -4.51
CA ILE A 151 4.81 -1.10 -3.41
C ILE A 151 5.91 -0.21 -3.98
N LEU A 152 6.09 0.94 -3.39
CA LEU A 152 7.10 1.92 -3.76
C LEU A 152 7.89 2.32 -2.52
N THR A 153 9.21 2.28 -2.61
CA THR A 153 10.10 2.82 -1.57
C THR A 153 11.53 2.93 -2.08
N GLY A 154 12.28 3.90 -1.58
CA GLY A 154 13.72 4.01 -1.81
C GLY A 154 14.55 3.10 -0.91
N SER A 155 14.00 2.68 0.24
CA SER A 155 14.72 1.90 1.25
C SER A 155 13.81 0.83 1.86
N PRO A 156 13.65 -0.34 1.20
CA PRO A 156 12.74 -1.39 1.66
C PRO A 156 13.16 -1.99 3.03
N VAL A 157 14.44 -1.95 3.33
CA VAL A 157 15.03 -2.38 4.61
C VAL A 157 15.60 -1.16 5.30
N THR A 158 15.03 -0.72 6.41
CA THR A 158 15.47 0.48 7.14
C THR A 158 16.21 0.14 8.43
N LYS A 159 15.84 -0.92 9.12
CA LYS A 159 16.45 -1.34 10.39
C LYS A 159 16.87 -2.80 10.38
N SER A 160 16.13 -3.64 9.71
CA SER A 160 16.36 -5.07 9.72
C SER A 160 15.76 -5.78 8.52
N PRO A 161 16.25 -6.97 8.13
CA PRO A 161 15.65 -7.78 7.09
C PRO A 161 14.18 -8.12 7.37
N LEU A 162 13.77 -8.08 8.65
CA LEU A 162 12.38 -8.33 9.04
C LEU A 162 11.40 -7.25 8.53
N ASP A 163 11.92 -6.07 8.16
CA ASP A 163 11.13 -4.97 7.57
C ASP A 163 10.49 -5.39 6.24
N LEU A 164 11.05 -6.38 5.54
CA LEU A 164 10.52 -6.87 4.25
C LEU A 164 9.26 -7.72 4.40
N TYR A 165 9.08 -8.42 5.53
CA TYR A 165 8.03 -9.43 5.65
C TYR A 165 6.64 -8.90 5.27
N LYS A 166 6.19 -7.82 5.90
CA LYS A 166 4.85 -7.28 5.65
C LYS A 166 4.71 -6.57 4.31
N GLN A 167 5.79 -6.04 3.77
CA GLN A 167 5.82 -5.48 2.42
C GLN A 167 5.61 -6.58 1.37
N CYS A 168 6.27 -7.72 1.52
CA CYS A 168 6.07 -8.88 0.66
C CYS A 168 4.71 -9.56 0.90
N ASP A 169 4.26 -9.68 2.15
CA ASP A 169 2.94 -10.24 2.50
C ASP A 169 1.79 -9.44 1.85
N PHE A 170 1.92 -8.13 1.74
CA PHE A 170 0.98 -7.29 0.99
C PHE A 170 0.97 -7.63 -0.51
N LEU A 171 2.12 -7.86 -1.12
CA LEU A 171 2.23 -8.21 -2.55
C LEU A 171 1.68 -9.61 -2.82
N GLY A 172 2.11 -10.59 -2.01
CA GLY A 172 1.70 -11.98 -2.09
C GLY A 172 2.34 -12.77 -0.94
N PRO A 173 1.56 -13.44 -0.10
CA PRO A 173 2.08 -14.17 1.06
C PRO A 173 3.05 -15.31 0.67
N GLU A 174 2.97 -15.78 -0.57
CA GLU A 174 3.84 -16.81 -1.13
C GLU A 174 5.27 -16.35 -1.44
N LEU A 175 5.52 -15.03 -1.52
CA LEU A 175 6.79 -14.47 -2.00
C LEU A 175 8.00 -14.78 -1.13
N LEU A 176 7.80 -14.97 0.17
CA LEU A 176 8.88 -15.22 1.12
C LEU A 176 8.98 -16.69 1.56
N ASP A 177 8.13 -17.55 1.03
CA ASP A 177 8.05 -18.98 1.41
C ASP A 177 7.96 -19.21 2.93
N HIS A 178 7.24 -18.34 3.61
CA HIS A 178 7.00 -18.38 5.05
C HIS A 178 5.52 -18.21 5.39
N THR A 179 4.97 -19.15 6.15
CA THR A 179 3.56 -19.15 6.54
C THR A 179 3.18 -18.08 7.55
N SER A 180 4.16 -17.49 8.26
CA SER A 180 3.92 -16.46 9.25
C SER A 180 5.13 -15.58 9.50
N TYR A 181 4.90 -14.38 10.07
CA TYR A 181 5.99 -13.51 10.53
C TYR A 181 6.90 -14.21 11.56
N TYR A 182 6.36 -15.06 12.40
CA TYR A 182 7.14 -15.76 13.42
C TYR A 182 8.11 -16.76 12.81
N THR A 183 7.70 -17.53 11.80
CA THR A 183 8.58 -18.44 11.08
C THR A 183 9.67 -17.69 10.35
N PHE A 184 9.33 -16.58 9.67
CA PHE A 184 10.29 -15.69 9.02
C PHE A 184 11.29 -15.10 10.04
N ARG A 185 10.80 -14.56 11.15
CA ARG A 185 11.66 -14.03 12.22
C ARG A 185 12.59 -15.10 12.79
N THR A 186 12.10 -16.29 13.06
CA THR A 186 12.93 -17.41 13.58
C THR A 186 14.02 -17.81 12.58
N ARG A 187 13.75 -17.72 11.28
CA ARG A 187 14.74 -18.02 10.24
C ARG A 187 15.86 -17.00 10.21
N TYR A 188 15.52 -15.70 10.24
CA TYR A 188 16.46 -14.61 9.97
C TYR A 188 16.97 -13.88 11.21
N ALA A 189 16.31 -13.95 12.35
CA ALA A 189 16.75 -13.26 13.57
C ALA A 189 17.45 -14.20 14.55
N ILE A 190 18.49 -13.70 15.19
CA ILE A 190 19.14 -14.32 16.35
C ILE A 190 18.45 -13.74 17.60
N MET A 191 17.81 -14.60 18.36
CA MET A 191 17.01 -14.22 19.53
C MET A 191 17.74 -14.55 20.83
N LYS A 192 17.66 -13.66 21.81
CA LYS A 192 18.07 -13.92 23.20
C LYS A 192 16.93 -13.61 24.15
N THR A 193 16.83 -14.41 25.20
CA THR A 193 15.91 -14.12 26.31
C THR A 193 16.57 -13.11 27.26
N ALA A 194 15.89 -12.01 27.50
CA ALA A 194 16.30 -11.02 28.50
C ALA A 194 15.21 -10.92 29.57
N ASN A 195 15.63 -10.77 30.84
CA ASN A 195 14.71 -10.62 31.96
C ASN A 195 14.66 -9.15 32.39
N PHE A 196 13.46 -8.57 32.33
CA PHE A 196 13.20 -7.20 32.78
C PHE A 196 12.10 -7.22 33.84
N GLY A 197 12.43 -6.84 35.08
CA GLY A 197 11.45 -6.74 36.16
C GLY A 197 10.64 -8.01 36.41
N GLY A 198 11.27 -9.19 36.33
CA GLY A 198 10.60 -10.50 36.52
C GLY A 198 9.85 -11.02 35.28
N ARG A 199 9.89 -10.33 34.14
CA ARG A 199 9.31 -10.79 32.87
C ARG A 199 10.40 -11.18 31.89
N SER A 200 10.30 -12.38 31.30
CA SER A 200 11.17 -12.82 30.22
C SER A 200 10.67 -12.31 28.88
N VAL A 201 11.51 -11.60 28.16
CA VAL A 201 11.21 -11.03 26.83
C VAL A 201 12.25 -11.52 25.84
N GLN A 202 11.79 -11.93 24.65
CA GLN A 202 12.65 -12.27 23.53
C GLN A 202 13.10 -11.01 22.79
N ILE A 203 14.40 -10.76 22.74
CA ILE A 203 15.00 -9.62 22.04
C ILE A 203 15.81 -10.11 20.83
N VAL A 204 15.79 -9.37 19.74
CA VAL A 204 16.64 -9.61 18.56
C VAL A 204 18.01 -9.05 18.85
N THR A 205 19.06 -9.87 18.77
CA THR A 205 20.46 -9.49 19.01
C THR A 205 21.31 -9.50 17.75
N GLY A 206 20.77 -10.02 16.64
CA GLY A 206 21.48 -10.09 15.35
C GLY A 206 20.62 -10.77 14.29
N TYR A 207 21.19 -10.92 13.10
CA TYR A 207 20.54 -11.54 11.95
C TYR A 207 21.46 -12.59 11.32
N ARG A 208 20.89 -13.53 10.58
CA ARG A 208 21.56 -14.64 9.91
C ARG A 208 20.88 -14.93 8.56
N HIS A 209 21.54 -15.73 7.69
CA HIS A 209 21.04 -16.09 6.35
C HIS A 209 20.69 -14.86 5.51
N LEU A 210 21.65 -13.92 5.39
CA LEU A 210 21.49 -12.67 4.64
C LEU A 210 22.15 -12.72 3.25
N ASP A 211 22.68 -13.86 2.85
CA ASP A 211 23.37 -14.10 1.60
C ASP A 211 22.40 -14.20 0.42
#